data_62f9e2540f34d4c920e882d9bdacd672
#
_entry.id   62f9e2540f34d4c920e882d9bdacd672
#
_cell.length_a   1.000
_cell.length_b   1.000
_cell.length_c   1.000
_cell.angle_alpha   90.00
_cell.angle_beta   90.00
_cell.angle_gamma   90.00
#
_symmetry.space_group_name_H-M   'P 1'
#
loop_
_entity.id
_entity.type
_entity.pdbx_description
1 polymer ?
#
loop_
_entity_poly.entity_id
_entity_poly.type
_entity_poly.pdbx_seq_one_letter_code
_entity_poly.pdbx_strand_id
1 'polypeptide(L)'
;MNTGKVDVLLGLQWGDEGKGKVVDVLTPKYDVIARFQGGPNAGHTLEFEGEKYVLRSIPSGIFQGGKVNIIGNGVVLAPDLFMGEAKDLEKSGHDLKSHLYISKKAHLIMPTHRVLDAAIEASKGKNKVGTTGKGIGPTYTDKVSRTGLRVGDILDNFEEKYAAHKAAHLKTIASLGYTDFDITEVEKTWMEGIEYLKQFKLIDSEVEINKVLRSGKDILCEGAQGTMLDVDFGSYPFVTSSNTICAGACTGLGVGPNRIGNVYGIMKAYCTRVGAGPFPTELFDETGAKIRDLGHEYGAVTGRERRCGWCDLVQLKYSVMVDGVTELIMMKSDVLDGFDTVKACVAYKLKDGSVTTDFPYEIDDVEPVYKEFKGWKTDMTKFTSEDQFPQEFKDYIAFIEEFLETKIGIISIGPDRAQTIVRK
;
A
#
# COMPACT_ATOMS: atom_id res chain seq x y z
N MET A 1 -8.12 29.11 -16.45
CA MET A 1 -7.89 27.82 -17.11
C MET A 1 -8.24 26.75 -16.12
N ASN A 2 -9.14 25.81 -16.48
CA ASN A 2 -9.44 24.67 -15.62
C ASN A 2 -8.20 23.74 -15.64
N THR A 3 -7.54 23.59 -14.51
CA THR A 3 -6.38 22.69 -14.37
C THR A 3 -6.85 21.44 -13.65
N GLY A 4 -6.43 20.28 -14.13
CA GLY A 4 -6.72 19.00 -13.49
C GLY A 4 -6.17 18.90 -12.06
N LYS A 5 -6.65 17.93 -11.33
CA LYS A 5 -6.27 17.63 -9.94
C LYS A 5 -5.63 16.27 -9.82
N VAL A 6 -4.98 16.08 -8.69
CA VAL A 6 -4.41 14.81 -8.26
C VAL A 6 -5.22 14.33 -7.06
N ASP A 7 -6.02 13.30 -7.25
CA ASP A 7 -6.67 12.63 -6.14
C ASP A 7 -5.76 11.50 -5.63
N VAL A 8 -5.71 11.31 -4.33
CA VAL A 8 -4.79 10.37 -3.68
C VAL A 8 -5.55 9.29 -2.94
N LEU A 9 -5.22 8.03 -3.19
CA LEU A 9 -5.85 6.88 -2.56
C LEU A 9 -4.84 6.16 -1.67
N LEU A 10 -5.15 6.08 -0.38
CA LEU A 10 -4.26 5.62 0.68
C LEU A 10 -4.92 4.51 1.51
N GLY A 11 -4.12 3.58 2.01
CA GLY A 11 -4.52 2.72 3.12
C GLY A 11 -4.31 3.46 4.43
N LEU A 12 -5.29 3.43 5.33
CA LEU A 12 -5.22 4.16 6.61
C LEU A 12 -4.70 3.32 7.77
N GLN A 13 -4.56 2.01 7.59
CA GLN A 13 -4.17 1.07 8.65
C GLN A 13 -2.73 0.56 8.39
N TRP A 14 -2.47 -0.73 8.62
CA TRP A 14 -1.15 -1.37 8.43
C TRP A 14 -0.98 -2.06 7.08
N GLY A 15 -1.62 -1.56 6.04
CA GLY A 15 -1.60 -2.17 4.71
C GLY A 15 -2.66 -3.27 4.53
N ASP A 16 -2.68 -3.84 3.33
CA ASP A 16 -3.63 -4.91 2.94
C ASP A 16 -5.13 -4.53 3.05
N GLU A 17 -5.45 -3.23 2.98
CA GLU A 17 -6.84 -2.73 3.06
C GLU A 17 -7.67 -3.04 1.80
N GLY A 18 -7.03 -3.51 0.70
CA GLY A 18 -7.74 -3.79 -0.55
C GLY A 18 -7.69 -2.65 -1.57
N LYS A 19 -6.62 -1.85 -1.55
CA LYS A 19 -6.42 -0.68 -2.44
C LYS A 19 -6.63 -0.99 -3.92
N GLY A 20 -6.11 -2.11 -4.42
CA GLY A 20 -6.19 -2.47 -5.83
C GLY A 20 -7.62 -2.51 -6.37
N LYS A 21 -8.56 -3.14 -5.65
CA LYS A 21 -9.98 -3.16 -6.02
C LYS A 21 -10.56 -1.75 -6.16
N VAL A 22 -10.26 -0.87 -5.21
CA VAL A 22 -10.78 0.51 -5.20
C VAL A 22 -10.19 1.34 -6.34
N VAL A 23 -8.88 1.21 -6.59
CA VAL A 23 -8.23 1.87 -7.74
C VAL A 23 -8.92 1.46 -9.03
N ASP A 24 -9.14 0.18 -9.24
CA ASP A 24 -9.80 -0.34 -10.42
C ASP A 24 -11.23 0.22 -10.59
N VAL A 25 -12.01 0.26 -9.51
CA VAL A 25 -13.37 0.85 -9.50
C VAL A 25 -13.36 2.34 -9.82
N LEU A 26 -12.35 3.08 -9.34
CA LEU A 26 -12.25 4.53 -9.55
C LEU A 26 -11.60 4.90 -10.89
N THR A 27 -10.74 4.05 -11.44
CA THR A 27 -9.96 4.31 -12.66
C THR A 27 -10.77 4.89 -13.83
N PRO A 28 -12.03 4.48 -14.12
CA PRO A 28 -12.80 5.08 -15.20
C PRO A 28 -12.97 6.60 -15.12
N LYS A 29 -12.90 7.18 -13.91
CA LYS A 29 -13.06 8.62 -13.67
C LYS A 29 -11.78 9.44 -13.95
N TYR A 30 -10.64 8.80 -14.16
CA TYR A 30 -9.34 9.44 -14.29
C TYR A 30 -8.69 9.17 -15.64
N ASP A 31 -7.78 10.05 -16.05
CA ASP A 31 -7.00 9.90 -17.30
C ASP A 31 -5.70 9.13 -17.04
N VAL A 32 -5.13 9.30 -15.87
CA VAL A 32 -3.84 8.72 -15.47
C VAL A 32 -3.92 8.08 -14.10
N ILE A 33 -3.33 6.90 -13.95
CA ILE A 33 -3.15 6.23 -12.65
C ILE A 33 -1.65 6.16 -12.34
N ALA A 34 -1.23 6.63 -11.16
CA ALA A 34 0.19 6.73 -10.84
C ALA A 34 0.54 6.14 -9.47
N ARG A 35 1.50 5.20 -9.43
CA ARG A 35 2.13 4.73 -8.21
C ARG A 35 3.20 5.73 -7.79
N PHE A 36 3.19 6.15 -6.52
CA PHE A 36 4.07 7.21 -6.05
C PHE A 36 5.14 6.74 -5.05
N GLN A 37 5.01 5.57 -4.42
CA GLN A 37 5.96 5.04 -3.46
C GLN A 37 5.86 3.52 -3.33
N GLY A 38 6.72 2.92 -2.47
CA GLY A 38 6.79 1.48 -2.27
C GLY A 38 7.52 0.78 -3.41
N GLY A 39 7.29 -0.50 -3.54
CA GLY A 39 7.96 -1.34 -4.53
C GLY A 39 7.32 -2.73 -4.57
N PRO A 40 8.07 -3.78 -4.89
CA PRO A 40 7.56 -5.14 -5.02
C PRO A 40 7.16 -5.80 -3.67
N ASN A 41 7.26 -5.08 -2.56
CA ASN A 41 6.67 -5.46 -1.28
C ASN A 41 5.15 -5.25 -1.23
N ALA A 42 4.57 -4.47 -2.14
CA ALA A 42 3.13 -4.37 -2.30
C ALA A 42 2.54 -5.64 -2.93
N GLY A 43 1.26 -5.90 -2.66
CA GLY A 43 0.48 -6.96 -3.28
C GLY A 43 -0.97 -6.47 -3.44
N HIS A 44 -1.26 -5.82 -4.56
CA HIS A 44 -2.60 -5.32 -4.85
C HIS A 44 -3.38 -6.39 -5.59
N THR A 45 -4.27 -7.05 -4.86
CA THR A 45 -5.13 -8.10 -5.43
C THR A 45 -6.36 -7.48 -6.07
N LEU A 46 -6.66 -7.94 -7.26
CA LEU A 46 -7.89 -7.62 -8.01
C LEU A 46 -8.56 -8.93 -8.40
N GLU A 47 -9.89 -8.97 -8.25
CA GLU A 47 -10.72 -10.11 -8.66
C GLU A 47 -11.86 -9.59 -9.54
N PHE A 48 -11.90 -10.05 -10.78
CA PHE A 48 -12.97 -9.73 -11.75
C PHE A 48 -13.01 -10.79 -12.86
N GLU A 49 -14.19 -11.01 -13.43
CA GLU A 49 -14.42 -11.99 -14.50
C GLU A 49 -13.96 -13.42 -14.17
N GLY A 50 -13.93 -13.76 -12.87
CA GLY A 50 -13.48 -15.06 -12.38
C GLY A 50 -11.96 -15.25 -12.30
N GLU A 51 -11.18 -14.22 -12.68
CA GLU A 51 -9.72 -14.22 -12.61
C GLU A 51 -9.21 -13.43 -11.42
N LYS A 52 -8.02 -13.81 -10.94
CA LYS A 52 -7.34 -13.15 -9.82
C LYS A 52 -5.96 -12.68 -10.23
N TYR A 53 -5.72 -11.38 -10.08
CA TYR A 53 -4.46 -10.74 -10.39
C TYR A 53 -3.82 -10.17 -9.11
N VAL A 54 -2.50 -10.24 -9.01
CA VAL A 54 -1.74 -9.66 -7.89
C VAL A 54 -0.65 -8.75 -8.45
N LEU A 55 -0.90 -7.45 -8.40
CA LEU A 55 0.05 -6.44 -8.85
C LEU A 55 1.00 -6.02 -7.73
N ARG A 56 2.25 -5.78 -8.07
CA ARG A 56 3.31 -5.37 -7.13
C ARG A 56 3.83 -3.98 -7.41
N SER A 57 4.27 -3.73 -8.63
CA SER A 57 4.86 -2.45 -9.05
C SER A 57 4.00 -1.72 -10.07
N ILE A 58 3.27 -2.46 -10.90
CA ILE A 58 2.41 -1.91 -11.95
C ILE A 58 1.13 -1.30 -11.31
N PRO A 59 0.71 -0.09 -11.74
CA PRO A 59 -0.53 0.50 -11.23
C PRO A 59 -1.76 -0.33 -11.59
N SER A 60 -2.74 -0.38 -10.67
CA SER A 60 -3.97 -1.18 -10.83
C SER A 60 -4.89 -0.69 -11.96
N GLY A 61 -4.68 0.52 -12.45
CA GLY A 61 -5.39 1.04 -13.62
C GLY A 61 -5.04 0.38 -14.95
N ILE A 62 -4.06 -0.51 -15.00
CA ILE A 62 -3.60 -1.17 -16.22
C ILE A 62 -4.68 -2.04 -16.86
N PHE A 63 -5.63 -2.51 -16.09
CA PHE A 63 -6.75 -3.33 -16.58
C PHE A 63 -7.83 -2.53 -17.30
N GLN A 64 -7.81 -1.19 -17.20
CA GLN A 64 -8.78 -0.30 -17.84
C GLN A 64 -8.18 0.26 -19.14
N GLY A 65 -8.72 -0.16 -20.28
CA GLY A 65 -8.22 0.24 -21.60
C GLY A 65 -8.13 1.75 -21.79
N GLY A 66 -7.11 2.21 -22.51
CA GLY A 66 -6.92 3.61 -22.89
C GLY A 66 -6.41 4.54 -21.77
N LYS A 67 -6.15 4.02 -20.57
CA LYS A 67 -5.60 4.81 -19.46
C LYS A 67 -4.08 4.77 -19.46
N VAL A 68 -3.45 5.89 -19.13
CA VAL A 68 -2.00 5.95 -18.92
C VAL A 68 -1.69 5.55 -17.48
N ASN A 69 -0.73 4.66 -17.31
CA ASN A 69 -0.26 4.20 -16.02
C ASN A 69 1.19 4.65 -15.80
N ILE A 70 1.51 5.19 -14.64
CA ILE A 70 2.84 5.75 -14.36
C ILE A 70 3.44 5.10 -13.10
N ILE A 71 4.65 4.58 -13.22
CA ILE A 71 5.51 4.28 -12.08
C ILE A 71 6.33 5.53 -11.78
N GLY A 72 6.03 6.21 -10.67
CA GLY A 72 6.62 7.48 -10.27
C GLY A 72 8.02 7.37 -9.68
N ASN A 73 8.66 8.51 -9.49
CA ASN A 73 10.03 8.60 -8.97
C ASN A 73 10.20 8.14 -7.51
N GLY A 74 9.12 8.10 -6.74
CA GLY A 74 9.16 7.61 -5.37
C GLY A 74 9.15 6.09 -5.24
N VAL A 75 8.82 5.36 -6.32
CA VAL A 75 8.82 3.90 -6.34
C VAL A 75 10.26 3.37 -6.42
N VAL A 76 10.51 2.23 -5.74
CA VAL A 76 11.73 1.44 -5.93
C VAL A 76 11.39 0.19 -6.72
N LEU A 77 12.08 -0.02 -7.84
CA LEU A 77 11.73 -1.00 -8.87
C LEU A 77 12.76 -2.13 -8.94
N ALA A 78 12.31 -3.38 -8.83
CA ALA A 78 13.13 -4.57 -9.06
C ALA A 78 12.94 -5.05 -10.50
N PRO A 79 13.90 -4.89 -11.40
CA PRO A 79 13.77 -5.19 -12.82
C PRO A 79 13.31 -6.61 -13.16
N ASP A 80 13.86 -7.60 -12.46
CA ASP A 80 13.50 -9.01 -12.63
C ASP A 80 12.04 -9.30 -12.18
N LEU A 81 11.62 -8.77 -11.04
CA LEU A 81 10.26 -8.94 -10.55
C LEU A 81 9.25 -8.17 -11.42
N PHE A 82 9.63 -6.98 -11.87
CA PHE A 82 8.82 -6.20 -12.81
C PHE A 82 8.66 -6.94 -14.13
N MET A 83 9.74 -7.51 -14.69
CA MET A 83 9.68 -8.30 -15.91
C MET A 83 8.73 -9.49 -15.77
N GLY A 84 8.78 -10.20 -14.65
CA GLY A 84 7.86 -11.32 -14.38
C GLY A 84 6.41 -10.87 -14.36
N GLU A 85 6.09 -9.83 -13.55
CA GLU A 85 4.76 -9.24 -13.44
C GLU A 85 4.22 -8.77 -14.80
N ALA A 86 5.05 -8.05 -15.56
CA ALA A 86 4.66 -7.51 -16.86
C ALA A 86 4.40 -8.62 -17.89
N LYS A 87 5.27 -9.64 -17.98
CA LYS A 87 5.08 -10.76 -18.89
C LYS A 87 3.82 -11.57 -18.60
N ASP A 88 3.44 -11.70 -17.32
CA ASP A 88 2.20 -12.40 -16.96
C ASP A 88 0.97 -11.61 -17.42
N LEU A 89 0.98 -10.29 -17.29
CA LEU A 89 -0.08 -9.42 -17.82
C LEU A 89 -0.11 -9.42 -19.37
N GLU A 90 1.04 -9.39 -20.03
CA GLU A 90 1.11 -9.48 -21.51
C GLU A 90 0.54 -10.82 -22.03
N LYS A 91 0.78 -11.93 -21.31
CA LYS A 91 0.17 -13.24 -21.64
C LYS A 91 -1.35 -13.23 -21.52
N SER A 92 -1.88 -12.42 -20.59
CA SER A 92 -3.32 -12.20 -20.42
C SER A 92 -3.89 -11.16 -21.41
N GLY A 93 -3.10 -10.70 -22.37
CA GLY A 93 -3.54 -9.83 -23.47
C GLY A 93 -3.49 -8.33 -23.18
N HIS A 94 -2.85 -7.90 -22.09
CA HIS A 94 -2.73 -6.46 -21.76
C HIS A 94 -1.56 -5.80 -22.50
N ASP A 95 -1.81 -4.69 -23.20
CA ASP A 95 -0.76 -3.88 -23.86
C ASP A 95 -0.11 -2.93 -22.88
N LEU A 96 0.96 -3.40 -22.22
CA LEU A 96 1.69 -2.60 -21.26
C LEU A 96 2.56 -1.53 -21.91
N LYS A 97 3.17 -1.84 -23.05
CA LYS A 97 4.19 -0.96 -23.66
C LYS A 97 3.62 0.35 -24.16
N SER A 98 2.35 0.35 -24.59
CA SER A 98 1.64 1.56 -25.00
C SER A 98 1.09 2.37 -23.83
N HIS A 99 0.82 1.75 -22.67
CA HIS A 99 0.04 2.33 -21.58
C HIS A 99 0.79 2.49 -20.26
N LEU A 100 1.98 1.91 -20.10
CA LEU A 100 2.79 1.98 -18.90
C LEU A 100 4.06 2.81 -19.12
N TYR A 101 4.21 3.89 -18.35
CA TYR A 101 5.37 4.78 -18.40
C TYR A 101 6.12 4.69 -17.07
N ILE A 102 7.45 4.75 -17.13
CA ILE A 102 8.31 4.56 -15.96
C ILE A 102 9.18 5.79 -15.77
N SER A 103 9.21 6.32 -14.55
CA SER A 103 10.05 7.45 -14.21
C SER A 103 11.54 7.11 -14.31
N LYS A 104 12.30 7.89 -15.03
CA LYS A 104 13.77 7.81 -15.05
C LYS A 104 14.39 7.99 -13.66
N LYS A 105 13.68 8.69 -12.75
CA LYS A 105 14.15 8.99 -11.38
C LYS A 105 13.75 7.94 -10.34
N ALA A 106 12.97 6.92 -10.71
CA ALA A 106 12.71 5.77 -9.83
C ALA A 106 14.03 5.01 -9.57
N HIS A 107 14.21 4.51 -8.33
CA HIS A 107 15.42 3.80 -7.96
C HIS A 107 15.32 2.31 -8.26
N LEU A 108 16.44 1.71 -8.65
CA LEU A 108 16.54 0.29 -8.94
C LEU A 108 16.89 -0.50 -7.67
N ILE A 109 16.12 -1.52 -7.38
CA ILE A 109 16.48 -2.52 -6.37
C ILE A 109 17.47 -3.49 -7.03
N MET A 110 18.73 -3.43 -6.60
CA MET A 110 19.77 -4.34 -7.06
C MET A 110 19.68 -5.72 -6.37
N PRO A 111 20.23 -6.79 -6.94
CA PRO A 111 20.35 -8.09 -6.25
C PRO A 111 21.05 -7.97 -4.89
N THR A 112 22.08 -7.14 -4.79
CA THR A 112 22.81 -6.87 -3.55
C THR A 112 22.00 -6.15 -2.47
N HIS A 113 20.95 -5.37 -2.82
CA HIS A 113 20.03 -4.81 -1.85
C HIS A 113 19.23 -5.90 -1.10
N ARG A 114 18.87 -7.01 -1.77
CA ARG A 114 18.19 -8.14 -1.13
C ARG A 114 19.11 -8.86 -0.14
N VAL A 115 20.39 -8.99 -0.48
CA VAL A 115 21.40 -9.56 0.42
C VAL A 115 21.65 -8.62 1.61
N LEU A 116 21.72 -7.30 1.38
CA LEU A 116 21.82 -6.30 2.45
C LEU A 116 20.62 -6.37 3.41
N ASP A 117 19.40 -6.50 2.87
CA ASP A 117 18.18 -6.65 3.68
C ASP A 117 18.29 -7.88 4.59
N ALA A 118 18.69 -9.03 4.04
CA ALA A 118 18.92 -10.25 4.81
C ALA A 118 20.05 -10.12 5.85
N ALA A 119 21.17 -9.50 5.48
CA ALA A 119 22.32 -9.30 6.34
C ALA A 119 21.99 -8.37 7.53
N ILE A 120 21.28 -7.27 7.26
CA ILE A 120 20.82 -6.33 8.29
C ILE A 120 19.82 -7.01 9.24
N GLU A 121 18.84 -7.76 8.73
CA GLU A 121 17.92 -8.51 9.58
C GLU A 121 18.63 -9.58 10.41
N ALA A 122 19.61 -10.29 9.83
CA ALA A 122 20.40 -11.28 10.55
C ALA A 122 21.20 -10.65 11.70
N SER A 123 21.79 -9.46 11.48
CA SER A 123 22.59 -8.74 12.48
C SER A 123 21.78 -8.28 13.70
N LYS A 124 20.47 -8.06 13.56
CA LYS A 124 19.58 -7.64 14.65
C LYS A 124 19.24 -8.76 15.65
N GLY A 125 19.51 -10.02 15.34
CA GLY A 125 19.24 -11.14 16.22
C GLY A 125 17.77 -11.26 16.62
N LYS A 126 17.46 -11.07 17.89
CA LYS A 126 16.07 -11.11 18.41
C LYS A 126 15.22 -9.87 18.06
N ASN A 127 15.85 -8.77 17.68
CA ASN A 127 15.20 -7.49 17.37
C ASN A 127 14.86 -7.34 15.88
N LYS A 128 14.63 -8.44 15.19
CA LYS A 128 14.21 -8.43 13.78
C LYS A 128 12.89 -7.68 13.59
N VAL A 129 12.83 -6.86 12.58
CA VAL A 129 11.60 -6.14 12.19
C VAL A 129 10.66 -7.06 11.40
N GLY A 130 11.20 -8.06 10.74
CA GLY A 130 10.44 -8.98 9.89
C GLY A 130 10.21 -8.41 8.50
N THR A 131 11.27 -7.96 7.83
CA THR A 131 11.22 -7.41 6.48
C THR A 131 10.70 -8.42 5.45
N THR A 132 10.33 -7.91 4.28
CA THR A 132 9.88 -8.77 3.17
C THR A 132 11.04 -9.43 2.42
N GLY A 133 12.30 -9.12 2.75
CA GLY A 133 13.49 -9.61 2.06
C GLY A 133 13.62 -9.13 0.61
N LYS A 134 12.91 -8.06 0.24
CA LYS A 134 12.87 -7.54 -1.13
C LYS A 134 13.87 -6.41 -1.39
N GLY A 135 14.68 -6.04 -0.40
CA GLY A 135 15.67 -4.98 -0.52
C GLY A 135 15.10 -3.56 -0.48
N ILE A 136 13.87 -3.39 -0.01
CA ILE A 136 13.18 -2.09 0.01
C ILE A 136 13.94 -1.09 0.89
N GLY A 137 14.21 -1.43 2.15
CA GLY A 137 14.93 -0.57 3.10
C GLY A 137 16.29 -0.14 2.58
N PRO A 138 17.19 -1.06 2.21
CA PRO A 138 18.50 -0.73 1.64
C PRO A 138 18.42 0.18 0.40
N THR A 139 17.46 -0.02 -0.49
CA THR A 139 17.29 0.85 -1.67
C THR A 139 16.87 2.27 -1.29
N TYR A 140 15.97 2.45 -0.32
CA TYR A 140 15.62 3.78 0.18
C TYR A 140 16.78 4.42 0.96
N THR A 141 17.60 3.63 1.66
CA THR A 141 18.85 4.11 2.28
C THR A 141 19.77 4.69 1.22
N ASP A 142 20.00 3.99 0.14
CA ASP A 142 20.83 4.48 -0.97
C ASP A 142 20.23 5.72 -1.64
N LYS A 143 18.93 5.78 -1.79
CA LYS A 143 18.23 6.97 -2.31
C LYS A 143 18.53 8.20 -1.44
N VAL A 144 18.41 8.08 -0.12
CA VAL A 144 18.61 9.20 0.81
C VAL A 144 20.10 9.54 0.95
N SER A 145 21.00 8.55 0.93
CA SER A 145 22.44 8.76 0.92
C SER A 145 22.98 9.26 -0.42
N ARG A 146 22.15 9.28 -1.46
CA ARG A 146 22.49 9.76 -2.82
C ARG A 146 23.51 8.85 -3.53
N THR A 147 23.43 7.57 -3.24
CA THR A 147 24.32 6.53 -3.80
C THR A 147 23.55 5.48 -4.62
N GLY A 148 22.22 5.64 -4.79
CA GLY A 148 21.39 4.66 -5.46
C GLY A 148 21.38 4.80 -7.00
N LEU A 149 21.24 3.67 -7.70
CA LEU A 149 21.00 3.64 -9.13
C LEU A 149 19.54 4.01 -9.45
N ARG A 150 19.35 4.81 -10.48
CA ARG A 150 18.04 5.18 -11.01
C ARG A 150 17.74 4.45 -12.32
N VAL A 151 16.46 4.34 -12.66
CA VAL A 151 16.04 3.78 -13.95
C VAL A 151 16.70 4.52 -15.14
N GLY A 152 16.87 5.84 -15.08
CA GLY A 152 17.53 6.61 -16.13
C GLY A 152 18.99 6.25 -16.35
N ASP A 153 19.67 5.68 -15.35
CA ASP A 153 21.08 5.27 -15.47
C ASP A 153 21.28 4.10 -16.42
N ILE A 154 20.23 3.30 -16.71
CA ILE A 154 20.31 2.20 -17.68
C ILE A 154 20.55 2.68 -19.13
N LEU A 155 20.38 3.97 -19.38
CA LEU A 155 20.54 4.58 -20.70
C LEU A 155 21.98 5.05 -20.97
N ASP A 156 22.80 5.20 -19.92
CA ASP A 156 24.15 5.76 -20.03
C ASP A 156 25.08 5.22 -18.94
N ASN A 157 26.24 4.69 -19.39
CA ASN A 157 27.32 4.18 -18.54
C ASN A 157 26.88 3.24 -17.41
N PHE A 158 25.92 2.36 -17.73
CA PHE A 158 25.24 1.52 -16.75
C PHE A 158 26.18 0.51 -16.07
N GLU A 159 27.02 -0.20 -16.84
CA GLU A 159 27.88 -1.26 -16.31
C GLU A 159 28.85 -0.75 -15.28
N GLU A 160 29.46 0.42 -15.53
CA GLU A 160 30.42 1.02 -14.59
C GLU A 160 29.71 1.46 -13.29
N LYS A 161 28.57 2.13 -13.41
CA LYS A 161 27.75 2.55 -12.26
C LYS A 161 27.29 1.34 -11.44
N TYR A 162 26.79 0.31 -12.11
CA TYR A 162 26.35 -0.93 -11.46
C TYR A 162 27.50 -1.62 -10.73
N ALA A 163 28.68 -1.78 -11.36
CA ALA A 163 29.84 -2.39 -10.74
C ALA A 163 30.32 -1.64 -9.50
N ALA A 164 30.33 -0.31 -9.55
CA ALA A 164 30.71 0.53 -8.42
C ALA A 164 29.77 0.37 -7.22
N HIS A 165 28.44 0.41 -7.45
CA HIS A 165 27.45 0.21 -6.40
C HIS A 165 27.49 -1.21 -5.84
N LYS A 166 27.59 -2.22 -6.71
CA LYS A 166 27.75 -3.63 -6.29
C LYS A 166 28.96 -3.80 -5.36
N ALA A 167 30.11 -3.24 -5.72
CA ALA A 167 31.32 -3.32 -4.90
C ALA A 167 31.13 -2.66 -3.52
N ALA A 168 30.47 -1.51 -3.45
CA ALA A 168 30.16 -0.85 -2.20
C ALA A 168 29.24 -1.69 -1.30
N HIS A 169 28.19 -2.28 -1.86
CA HIS A 169 27.28 -3.18 -1.15
C HIS A 169 27.99 -4.41 -0.62
N LEU A 170 28.80 -5.08 -1.44
CA LEU A 170 29.57 -6.26 -1.03
C LEU A 170 30.51 -5.95 0.14
N LYS A 171 31.14 -4.77 0.15
CA LYS A 171 31.96 -4.31 1.27
C LYS A 171 31.12 -4.17 2.55
N THR A 172 29.92 -3.58 2.46
CA THR A 172 29.01 -3.43 3.60
C THR A 172 28.51 -4.78 4.09
N ILE A 173 28.10 -5.69 3.20
CA ILE A 173 27.67 -7.04 3.53
C ILE A 173 28.77 -7.80 4.28
N ALA A 174 30.02 -7.72 3.79
CA ALA A 174 31.18 -8.33 4.43
C ALA A 174 31.43 -7.76 5.84
N SER A 175 31.25 -6.44 6.04
CA SER A 175 31.40 -5.81 7.36
C SER A 175 30.35 -6.26 8.38
N LEU A 176 29.19 -6.73 7.91
CA LEU A 176 28.13 -7.34 8.75
C LEU A 176 28.39 -8.83 9.04
N GLY A 177 29.50 -9.39 8.54
CA GLY A 177 29.83 -10.81 8.72
C GLY A 177 28.92 -11.78 7.95
N TYR A 178 28.15 -11.28 6.97
CA TYR A 178 27.25 -12.08 6.15
C TYR A 178 27.95 -12.56 4.89
N THR A 179 28.32 -13.87 4.84
CA THR A 179 29.20 -14.42 3.80
C THR A 179 28.55 -15.56 3.00
N ASP A 180 27.49 -16.15 3.50
CA ASP A 180 26.80 -17.29 2.87
C ASP A 180 25.67 -16.77 1.98
N PHE A 181 26.01 -16.37 0.75
CA PHE A 181 25.06 -15.98 -0.28
C PHE A 181 25.66 -16.12 -1.67
N ASP A 182 24.78 -16.38 -2.65
CA ASP A 182 25.10 -16.36 -4.09
C ASP A 182 24.03 -15.54 -4.80
N ILE A 183 24.47 -14.57 -5.59
CA ILE A 183 23.59 -13.72 -6.41
C ILE A 183 23.67 -14.00 -7.91
N THR A 184 24.44 -14.98 -8.32
CA THR A 184 24.78 -15.23 -9.75
C THR A 184 23.53 -15.37 -10.63
N GLU A 185 22.63 -16.27 -10.28
CA GLU A 185 21.38 -16.47 -11.05
C GLU A 185 20.41 -15.30 -10.91
N VAL A 186 20.30 -14.71 -9.72
CA VAL A 186 19.45 -13.52 -9.51
C VAL A 186 19.96 -12.34 -10.31
N GLU A 187 21.29 -12.12 -10.35
CA GLU A 187 21.92 -11.06 -11.10
C GLU A 187 21.70 -11.23 -12.61
N LYS A 188 21.80 -12.45 -13.12
CA LYS A 188 21.52 -12.76 -14.53
C LYS A 188 20.08 -12.39 -14.89
N THR A 189 19.10 -12.87 -14.14
CA THR A 189 17.68 -12.55 -14.36
C THR A 189 17.40 -11.07 -14.20
N TRP A 190 18.09 -10.41 -13.27
CA TRP A 190 17.99 -8.98 -13.04
C TRP A 190 18.50 -8.17 -14.25
N MET A 191 19.62 -8.58 -14.87
CA MET A 191 20.15 -7.98 -16.10
C MET A 191 19.19 -8.18 -17.27
N GLU A 192 18.56 -9.35 -17.40
CA GLU A 192 17.47 -9.56 -18.38
C GLU A 192 16.31 -8.59 -18.13
N GLY A 193 15.97 -8.32 -16.86
CA GLY A 193 14.98 -7.33 -16.44
C GLY A 193 15.37 -5.90 -16.84
N ILE A 194 16.65 -5.54 -16.78
CA ILE A 194 17.16 -4.23 -17.27
C ILE A 194 16.92 -4.10 -18.77
N GLU A 195 17.28 -5.10 -19.56
CA GLU A 195 17.03 -5.08 -21.02
C GLU A 195 15.54 -5.04 -21.35
N TYR A 196 14.71 -5.70 -20.54
CA TYR A 196 13.25 -5.63 -20.68
C TYR A 196 12.70 -4.24 -20.35
N LEU A 197 13.21 -3.55 -19.31
CA LEU A 197 12.82 -2.18 -18.94
C LEU A 197 13.09 -1.18 -20.08
N LYS A 198 14.14 -1.34 -20.85
CA LYS A 198 14.46 -0.48 -22.01
C LYS A 198 13.37 -0.48 -23.09
N GLN A 199 12.47 -1.46 -23.08
CA GLN A 199 11.35 -1.54 -24.03
C GLN A 199 10.17 -0.63 -23.65
N PHE A 200 10.16 -0.07 -22.47
CA PHE A 200 9.11 0.81 -21.97
C PHE A 200 9.43 2.29 -22.20
N LYS A 201 8.42 3.12 -22.13
CA LYS A 201 8.58 4.57 -22.21
C LYS A 201 9.13 5.12 -20.88
N LEU A 202 10.43 5.43 -20.87
CA LEU A 202 11.10 6.05 -19.73
C LEU A 202 10.92 7.57 -19.81
N ILE A 203 10.32 8.17 -18.79
CA ILE A 203 9.89 9.57 -18.77
C ILE A 203 10.49 10.38 -17.61
N ASP A 204 10.51 11.70 -17.79
CA ASP A 204 10.66 12.65 -16.70
C ASP A 204 9.28 12.86 -16.08
N SER A 205 8.92 11.98 -15.12
CA SER A 205 7.53 11.82 -14.64
C SER A 205 6.93 13.11 -14.10
N GLU A 206 7.69 13.92 -13.38
CA GLU A 206 7.24 15.21 -12.85
C GLU A 206 6.88 16.21 -13.97
N VAL A 207 7.55 16.13 -15.12
CA VAL A 207 7.25 16.98 -16.28
C VAL A 207 5.96 16.49 -16.96
N GLU A 208 5.86 15.20 -17.22
CA GLU A 208 4.69 14.62 -17.90
C GLU A 208 3.41 14.75 -17.07
N ILE A 209 3.46 14.47 -15.77
CA ILE A 209 2.35 14.62 -14.83
C ILE A 209 1.86 16.08 -14.82
N ASN A 210 2.77 17.04 -14.69
CA ASN A 210 2.38 18.46 -14.71
C ASN A 210 1.87 18.94 -16.06
N LYS A 211 2.27 18.34 -17.19
CA LYS A 211 1.65 18.59 -18.50
C LYS A 211 0.21 18.07 -18.56
N VAL A 212 -0.02 16.85 -18.06
CA VAL A 212 -1.36 16.24 -17.94
C VAL A 212 -2.28 17.16 -17.15
N LEU A 213 -1.87 17.60 -15.96
CA LEU A 213 -2.64 18.51 -15.11
C LEU A 213 -2.95 19.86 -15.80
N ARG A 214 -1.97 20.44 -16.50
CA ARG A 214 -2.19 21.69 -17.27
C ARG A 214 -3.17 21.52 -18.43
N SER A 215 -3.33 20.30 -18.95
CA SER A 215 -4.32 20.01 -19.98
C SER A 215 -5.75 19.80 -19.45
N GLY A 216 -5.96 19.95 -18.13
CA GLY A 216 -7.26 19.80 -17.47
C GLY A 216 -7.65 18.35 -17.18
N LYS A 217 -6.70 17.41 -17.26
CA LYS A 217 -6.90 15.98 -17.00
C LYS A 217 -6.57 15.64 -15.55
N ASP A 218 -7.33 14.70 -14.99
CA ASP A 218 -7.22 14.27 -13.60
C ASP A 218 -6.38 12.99 -13.45
N ILE A 219 -5.69 12.90 -12.31
CA ILE A 219 -4.78 11.82 -11.97
C ILE A 219 -5.22 11.18 -10.66
N LEU A 220 -5.29 9.84 -10.62
CA LEU A 220 -5.42 9.08 -9.38
C LEU A 220 -4.05 8.55 -8.96
N CYS A 221 -3.62 8.93 -7.76
CA CYS A 221 -2.42 8.40 -7.13
C CYS A 221 -2.76 7.17 -6.31
N GLU A 222 -2.13 6.05 -6.64
CA GLU A 222 -2.27 4.78 -5.95
C GLU A 222 -1.15 4.61 -4.92
N GLY A 223 -1.51 4.65 -3.63
CA GLY A 223 -0.60 4.36 -2.52
C GLY A 223 -0.34 2.87 -2.33
N ALA A 224 0.73 2.54 -1.65
CA ALA A 224 1.08 1.20 -1.20
C ALA A 224 1.29 1.20 0.31
N GLN A 225 1.17 0.03 0.96
CA GLN A 225 1.15 -0.12 2.41
C GLN A 225 -0.01 0.69 3.04
N GLY A 226 0.19 1.33 4.19
CA GLY A 226 -0.81 2.15 4.88
C GLY A 226 -0.16 3.17 5.80
N THR A 227 -0.93 4.12 6.29
CA THR A 227 -0.46 5.25 7.11
C THR A 227 0.33 4.79 8.33
N MET A 228 -0.11 3.71 8.98
CA MET A 228 0.59 3.18 10.17
C MET A 228 1.92 2.48 9.84
N LEU A 229 2.26 2.37 8.57
CA LEU A 229 3.57 1.90 8.08
C LEU A 229 4.42 3.04 7.49
N ASP A 230 3.99 4.29 7.58
CA ASP A 230 4.77 5.45 7.14
C ASP A 230 6.07 5.58 7.95
N VAL A 231 7.16 5.95 7.29
CA VAL A 231 8.49 6.02 7.91
C VAL A 231 8.57 7.08 9.01
N ASP A 232 7.79 8.16 8.91
CA ASP A 232 7.78 9.28 9.86
C ASP A 232 6.63 9.18 10.88
N PHE A 233 5.42 8.80 10.41
CA PHE A 233 4.18 8.88 11.19
C PHE A 233 3.59 7.52 11.58
N GLY A 234 4.17 6.42 11.11
CA GLY A 234 3.73 5.08 11.43
C GLY A 234 4.20 4.57 12.79
N SER A 235 3.90 3.30 13.06
CA SER A 235 4.28 2.60 14.31
C SER A 235 5.78 2.24 14.33
N TYR A 236 6.65 3.24 14.35
CA TYR A 236 8.11 3.10 14.34
C TYR A 236 8.61 2.25 15.52
N PRO A 237 9.61 1.35 15.34
CA PRO A 237 10.40 1.12 14.12
C PRO A 237 9.79 0.10 13.15
N PHE A 238 8.60 -0.40 13.39
CA PHE A 238 7.93 -1.43 12.59
C PHE A 238 7.14 -0.80 11.43
N VAL A 239 7.85 -0.13 10.55
CA VAL A 239 7.34 0.65 9.41
C VAL A 239 8.06 0.29 8.11
N THR A 240 7.54 0.75 6.98
CA THR A 240 8.27 0.71 5.70
C THR A 240 9.21 1.92 5.60
N SER A 241 10.15 1.87 4.66
CA SER A 241 11.15 2.93 4.47
C SER A 241 10.70 4.04 3.52
N SER A 242 9.39 4.20 3.30
CA SER A 242 8.84 5.23 2.42
C SER A 242 7.70 6.00 3.08
N ASN A 243 7.42 7.20 2.58
CA ASN A 243 6.26 7.97 3.00
C ASN A 243 5.00 7.44 2.31
N THR A 244 4.16 6.78 3.10
CA THR A 244 2.90 6.17 2.65
C THR A 244 1.72 7.13 2.73
N ILE A 245 1.89 8.27 3.39
CA ILE A 245 0.89 9.32 3.59
C ILE A 245 0.69 10.17 2.33
N CYS A 246 -0.32 11.02 2.34
CA CYS A 246 -0.69 11.89 1.21
C CYS A 246 0.47 12.76 0.71
N ALA A 247 1.30 13.30 1.61
CA ALA A 247 2.50 14.08 1.25
C ALA A 247 3.49 13.30 0.38
N GLY A 248 3.52 11.95 0.53
CA GLY A 248 4.32 11.07 -0.30
C GLY A 248 3.97 11.12 -1.79
N ALA A 249 2.72 11.41 -2.14
CA ALA A 249 2.30 11.61 -3.52
C ALA A 249 2.95 12.87 -4.13
N CYS A 250 3.08 13.94 -3.37
CA CYS A 250 3.74 15.16 -3.84
C CYS A 250 5.22 14.91 -4.18
N THR A 251 5.96 14.26 -3.30
CA THR A 251 7.39 13.99 -3.49
C THR A 251 7.65 12.84 -4.47
N GLY A 252 6.78 11.83 -4.46
CA GLY A 252 6.91 10.63 -5.30
C GLY A 252 6.52 10.82 -6.76
N LEU A 253 5.85 11.93 -7.10
CA LEU A 253 5.44 12.28 -8.47
C LEU A 253 5.92 13.65 -8.93
N GLY A 254 6.47 14.47 -8.03
CA GLY A 254 6.87 15.84 -8.35
C GLY A 254 5.67 16.76 -8.58
N VAL A 255 4.66 16.65 -7.72
CA VAL A 255 3.43 17.46 -7.80
C VAL A 255 3.38 18.45 -6.64
N GLY A 256 3.00 19.69 -6.93
CA GLY A 256 2.82 20.70 -5.89
C GLY A 256 1.62 20.37 -4.98
N PRO A 257 1.70 20.60 -3.66
CA PRO A 257 0.65 20.25 -2.72
C PRO A 257 -0.70 20.94 -3.01
N ASN A 258 -0.68 22.11 -3.65
CA ASN A 258 -1.88 22.83 -4.09
C ASN A 258 -2.61 22.18 -5.29
N ARG A 259 -2.08 21.07 -5.81
CA ARG A 259 -2.73 20.27 -6.86
C ARG A 259 -3.49 19.07 -6.30
N ILE A 260 -3.28 18.73 -5.03
CA ILE A 260 -4.03 17.66 -4.37
C ILE A 260 -5.50 18.05 -4.31
N GLY A 261 -6.34 17.14 -4.79
CA GLY A 261 -7.79 17.22 -4.76
C GLY A 261 -8.36 16.39 -3.62
N ASN A 262 -9.11 15.32 -3.95
CA ASN A 262 -9.64 14.42 -2.95
C ASN A 262 -8.55 13.50 -2.39
N VAL A 263 -8.66 13.18 -1.11
CA VAL A 263 -7.84 12.17 -0.45
C VAL A 263 -8.77 11.06 0.03
N TYR A 264 -8.73 9.93 -0.67
CA TYR A 264 -9.51 8.74 -0.36
C TYR A 264 -8.76 7.88 0.65
N GLY A 265 -9.31 7.75 1.84
CA GLY A 265 -8.76 6.91 2.90
C GLY A 265 -9.45 5.54 2.93
N ILE A 266 -8.70 4.46 2.67
CA ILE A 266 -9.23 3.10 2.72
C ILE A 266 -9.00 2.50 4.10
N MET A 267 -10.07 2.00 4.72
CA MET A 267 -10.05 1.22 5.94
C MET A 267 -10.78 -0.11 5.74
N LYS A 268 -10.38 -1.15 6.44
CA LYS A 268 -11.22 -2.34 6.64
C LYS A 268 -12.21 -2.10 7.78
N ALA A 269 -13.33 -2.79 7.76
CA ALA A 269 -14.28 -2.81 8.88
C ALA A 269 -13.69 -3.40 10.18
N TYR A 270 -12.47 -3.94 10.10
CA TYR A 270 -11.64 -4.48 11.19
C TYR A 270 -10.17 -4.14 10.92
N CYS A 271 -9.26 -4.50 11.82
CA CYS A 271 -7.82 -4.27 11.61
C CYS A 271 -7.08 -5.56 11.32
N THR A 272 -6.04 -5.46 10.49
CA THR A 272 -5.06 -6.54 10.29
C THR A 272 -3.65 -6.00 10.27
N ARG A 273 -2.69 -6.81 10.70
CA ARG A 273 -1.27 -6.49 10.64
C ARG A 273 -0.44 -7.70 10.23
N VAL A 274 0.58 -7.47 9.41
CA VAL A 274 1.61 -8.45 9.08
C VAL A 274 2.90 -8.08 9.80
N GLY A 275 3.60 -9.08 10.35
CA GLY A 275 4.88 -8.87 11.04
C GLY A 275 4.76 -8.41 12.48
N ALA A 276 5.89 -7.98 13.03
CA ALA A 276 6.01 -7.50 14.40
C ALA A 276 5.50 -6.07 14.58
N GLY A 277 5.48 -5.62 15.81
CA GLY A 277 5.11 -4.27 16.22
C GLY A 277 3.73 -4.16 16.87
N PRO A 278 3.40 -2.99 17.42
CA PRO A 278 2.20 -2.77 18.21
C PRO A 278 0.93 -2.93 17.39
N PHE A 279 -0.08 -3.54 18.01
CA PHE A 279 -1.41 -3.70 17.47
C PHE A 279 -2.43 -3.71 18.62
N PRO A 280 -2.89 -2.55 19.07
CA PRO A 280 -3.69 -2.41 20.29
C PRO A 280 -4.96 -3.25 20.32
N THR A 281 -5.64 -3.38 19.19
CA THR A 281 -6.90 -4.11 19.07
C THR A 281 -6.74 -5.58 18.67
N GLU A 282 -5.52 -6.14 18.69
CA GLU A 282 -5.28 -7.54 18.33
C GLU A 282 -6.07 -8.51 19.19
N LEU A 283 -6.63 -9.54 18.56
CA LEU A 283 -7.42 -10.59 19.19
C LEU A 283 -6.68 -11.91 19.13
N PHE A 284 -6.51 -12.53 20.30
CA PHE A 284 -5.83 -13.82 20.46
C PHE A 284 -6.81 -14.98 20.72
N ASP A 285 -8.10 -14.71 20.60
CA ASP A 285 -9.20 -15.64 20.88
C ASP A 285 -9.84 -16.18 19.58
N GLU A 286 -10.92 -16.94 19.75
CA GLU A 286 -11.70 -17.50 18.64
C GLU A 286 -12.29 -16.42 17.72
N THR A 287 -12.53 -15.22 18.24
CA THR A 287 -13.01 -14.07 17.46
C THR A 287 -11.98 -13.64 16.44
N GLY A 288 -10.71 -13.52 16.86
CA GLY A 288 -9.60 -13.20 15.96
C GLY A 288 -9.39 -14.25 14.88
N ALA A 289 -9.47 -15.54 15.25
CA ALA A 289 -9.41 -16.64 14.30
C ALA A 289 -10.57 -16.57 13.29
N LYS A 290 -11.80 -16.36 13.76
CA LYS A 290 -13.00 -16.24 12.91
C LYS A 290 -12.89 -15.08 11.92
N ILE A 291 -12.40 -13.90 12.33
CA ILE A 291 -12.16 -12.77 11.43
C ILE A 291 -11.12 -13.14 10.37
N ARG A 292 -10.02 -13.81 10.75
CA ARG A 292 -8.97 -14.27 9.84
C ARG A 292 -9.51 -15.21 8.77
N ASP A 293 -10.28 -16.21 9.18
CA ASP A 293 -10.79 -17.24 8.28
C ASP A 293 -11.84 -16.67 7.32
N LEU A 294 -12.83 -15.94 7.82
CA LEU A 294 -13.85 -15.29 7.00
C LEU A 294 -13.27 -14.22 6.07
N GLY A 295 -12.29 -13.48 6.57
CA GLY A 295 -11.60 -12.45 5.79
C GLY A 295 -10.53 -12.98 4.84
N HIS A 296 -10.22 -14.29 4.86
CA HIS A 296 -9.08 -14.88 4.13
C HIS A 296 -7.79 -14.10 4.38
N GLU A 297 -7.53 -13.75 5.65
CA GLU A 297 -6.41 -12.91 6.05
C GLU A 297 -5.11 -13.71 6.14
N TYR A 298 -4.63 -14.11 4.97
CA TYR A 298 -3.38 -14.84 4.75
C TYR A 298 -2.54 -14.10 3.71
N GLY A 299 -1.22 -14.14 3.87
CA GLY A 299 -0.29 -13.48 2.93
C GLY A 299 -0.37 -14.10 1.54
N ALA A 300 -0.66 -13.29 0.52
CA ALA A 300 -0.85 -13.76 -0.86
C ALA A 300 0.37 -14.50 -1.44
N VAL A 301 1.58 -14.27 -0.91
CA VAL A 301 2.83 -14.88 -1.41
C VAL A 301 3.33 -15.98 -0.48
N THR A 302 3.21 -15.78 0.83
CA THR A 302 3.81 -16.67 1.84
C THR A 302 2.79 -17.57 2.55
N GLY A 303 1.49 -17.32 2.37
CA GLY A 303 0.43 -17.99 3.12
C GLY A 303 0.44 -17.68 4.63
N ARG A 304 1.30 -16.76 5.10
CA ARG A 304 1.42 -16.43 6.52
C ARG A 304 0.13 -15.80 7.03
N GLU A 305 -0.34 -16.27 8.17
CA GLU A 305 -1.48 -15.71 8.88
C GLU A 305 -1.25 -14.23 9.21
N ARG A 306 -2.26 -13.40 8.96
CA ARG A 306 -2.29 -12.03 9.45
C ARG A 306 -2.84 -11.98 10.86
N ARG A 307 -2.29 -11.12 11.68
CA ARG A 307 -2.84 -10.74 12.98
C ARG A 307 -4.13 -9.97 12.73
N CYS A 308 -5.19 -10.28 13.45
CA CYS A 308 -6.52 -9.68 13.27
C CYS A 308 -7.02 -9.05 14.56
N GLY A 309 -7.78 -7.98 14.45
CA GLY A 309 -8.35 -7.27 15.58
C GLY A 309 -9.57 -6.42 15.21
N TRP A 310 -10.28 -5.93 16.21
CA TRP A 310 -11.39 -5.02 16.00
C TRP A 310 -10.96 -3.70 15.36
N CYS A 311 -11.90 -3.01 14.74
CA CYS A 311 -11.67 -1.69 14.14
C CYS A 311 -11.16 -0.72 15.20
N ASP A 312 -10.05 -0.02 14.90
CA ASP A 312 -9.40 0.93 15.79
C ASP A 312 -9.66 2.37 15.32
N LEU A 313 -10.65 3.01 15.93
CA LEU A 313 -11.05 4.36 15.54
C LEU A 313 -10.08 5.44 16.03
N VAL A 314 -9.35 5.20 17.13
CA VAL A 314 -8.30 6.11 17.60
C VAL A 314 -7.18 6.19 16.59
N GLN A 315 -6.71 5.02 16.13
CA GLN A 315 -5.71 4.93 15.08
C GLN A 315 -6.20 5.53 13.76
N LEU A 316 -7.47 5.25 13.38
CA LEU A 316 -8.04 5.79 12.14
C LEU A 316 -8.21 7.31 12.19
N LYS A 317 -8.61 7.87 13.32
CA LYS A 317 -8.70 9.34 13.51
C LYS A 317 -7.35 10.01 13.32
N TYR A 318 -6.31 9.41 13.86
CA TYR A 318 -4.93 9.86 13.63
C TYR A 318 -4.56 9.82 12.14
N SER A 319 -4.84 8.71 11.45
CA SER A 319 -4.55 8.59 10.01
C SER A 319 -5.34 9.58 9.17
N VAL A 320 -6.62 9.78 9.47
CA VAL A 320 -7.47 10.79 8.79
C VAL A 320 -6.87 12.18 8.91
N MET A 321 -6.40 12.53 10.10
CA MET A 321 -5.75 13.82 10.37
C MET A 321 -4.43 13.99 9.59
N VAL A 322 -3.53 12.99 9.67
CA VAL A 322 -2.20 13.07 9.06
C VAL A 322 -2.29 13.11 7.52
N ASP A 323 -3.22 12.36 6.96
CA ASP A 323 -3.42 12.27 5.51
C ASP A 323 -4.29 13.40 4.94
N GLY A 324 -5.06 14.07 5.78
CA GLY A 324 -6.05 15.05 5.33
C GLY A 324 -7.16 14.39 4.52
N VAL A 325 -7.67 13.25 4.98
CA VAL A 325 -8.68 12.44 4.29
C VAL A 325 -9.96 13.24 4.07
N THR A 326 -10.45 13.25 2.84
CA THR A 326 -11.70 13.94 2.47
C THR A 326 -12.89 12.99 2.35
N GLU A 327 -12.62 11.70 2.11
CA GLU A 327 -13.64 10.66 1.98
C GLU A 327 -13.07 9.30 2.39
N LEU A 328 -13.82 8.56 3.20
CA LEU A 328 -13.47 7.20 3.62
C LEU A 328 -14.05 6.15 2.67
N ILE A 329 -13.33 5.04 2.55
CA ILE A 329 -13.75 3.86 1.83
C ILE A 329 -13.63 2.66 2.76
N MET A 330 -14.76 2.03 3.09
CA MET A 330 -14.80 0.86 3.96
C MET A 330 -14.73 -0.43 3.14
N MET A 331 -13.77 -1.27 3.46
CA MET A 331 -13.54 -2.56 2.83
C MET A 331 -13.92 -3.71 3.74
N LYS A 332 -14.32 -4.83 3.14
CA LYS A 332 -14.53 -6.10 3.84
C LYS A 332 -15.57 -6.04 4.96
N SER A 333 -16.63 -5.27 4.79
CA SER A 333 -17.73 -5.22 5.76
C SER A 333 -18.48 -6.55 5.86
N ASP A 334 -18.53 -7.31 4.76
CA ASP A 334 -19.08 -8.66 4.64
C ASP A 334 -18.47 -9.67 5.63
N VAL A 335 -17.22 -9.50 6.00
CA VAL A 335 -16.53 -10.38 6.97
C VAL A 335 -17.20 -10.36 8.33
N LEU A 336 -17.85 -9.25 8.68
CA LEU A 336 -18.55 -9.07 9.96
C LEU A 336 -20.03 -9.45 9.93
N ASP A 337 -20.59 -9.86 8.80
CA ASP A 337 -22.01 -10.16 8.60
C ASP A 337 -22.57 -11.21 9.57
N GLY A 338 -21.75 -12.16 10.00
CA GLY A 338 -22.17 -13.28 10.86
C GLY A 338 -21.90 -13.10 12.35
N PHE A 339 -21.50 -11.92 12.82
CA PHE A 339 -21.18 -11.66 14.22
C PHE A 339 -22.44 -11.24 15.01
N ASP A 340 -22.55 -11.69 16.29
CA ASP A 340 -23.60 -11.23 17.20
C ASP A 340 -23.35 -9.83 17.70
N THR A 341 -22.07 -9.55 17.94
CA THR A 341 -21.58 -8.25 18.45
C THR A 341 -20.34 -7.86 17.65
N VAL A 342 -20.31 -6.61 17.22
CA VAL A 342 -19.16 -5.97 16.57
C VAL A 342 -18.63 -4.90 17.52
N LYS A 343 -17.32 -4.75 17.63
CA LYS A 343 -16.69 -3.76 18.51
C LYS A 343 -15.83 -2.80 17.71
N ALA A 344 -15.75 -1.56 18.19
CA ALA A 344 -14.78 -0.58 17.72
C ALA A 344 -14.05 0.03 18.91
N CYS A 345 -12.71 0.16 18.81
CA CYS A 345 -11.92 0.84 19.82
C CYS A 345 -12.12 2.35 19.67
N VAL A 346 -12.55 2.99 20.76
CA VAL A 346 -12.92 4.42 20.81
C VAL A 346 -11.99 5.25 21.68
N ALA A 347 -11.15 4.61 22.50
CA ALA A 347 -10.14 5.26 23.32
C ALA A 347 -9.06 4.25 23.70
N TYR A 348 -7.92 4.75 24.17
CA TYR A 348 -6.88 3.95 24.82
C TYR A 348 -6.75 4.32 26.29
N LYS A 349 -6.64 3.32 27.15
CA LYS A 349 -6.19 3.49 28.52
C LYS A 349 -4.68 3.35 28.57
N LEU A 350 -4.01 4.36 29.08
CA LEU A 350 -2.55 4.45 29.19
C LEU A 350 -2.04 3.78 30.47
N LYS A 351 -0.72 3.58 30.57
CA LYS A 351 -0.06 2.98 31.75
C LYS A 351 -0.35 3.69 33.09
N ASP A 352 -0.52 4.99 33.05
CA ASP A 352 -0.84 5.80 34.24
C ASP A 352 -2.33 5.74 34.62
N GLY A 353 -3.13 4.99 33.87
CA GLY A 353 -4.58 4.83 34.06
C GLY A 353 -5.42 5.95 33.43
N SER A 354 -4.82 6.95 32.81
CA SER A 354 -5.55 7.96 32.03
C SER A 354 -6.12 7.36 30.75
N VAL A 355 -7.17 7.99 30.22
CA VAL A 355 -7.84 7.58 28.98
C VAL A 355 -7.67 8.68 27.94
N THR A 356 -7.28 8.31 26.73
CA THR A 356 -7.09 9.23 25.61
C THR A 356 -7.83 8.77 24.36
N THR A 357 -8.29 9.73 23.55
CA THR A 357 -8.78 9.51 22.18
C THR A 357 -7.74 9.95 21.13
N ASP A 358 -6.61 10.49 21.58
CA ASP A 358 -5.49 10.82 20.72
C ASP A 358 -4.53 9.64 20.62
N PHE A 359 -3.93 9.45 19.46
CA PHE A 359 -2.96 8.38 19.20
C PHE A 359 -1.64 8.72 19.92
N PRO A 360 -1.22 7.92 20.94
CA PRO A 360 -0.03 8.25 21.73
C PRO A 360 1.27 7.85 20.99
N TYR A 361 2.38 8.47 21.40
CA TYR A 361 3.71 8.11 20.89
C TYR A 361 4.10 6.68 21.30
N GLU A 362 3.88 6.32 22.57
CA GLU A 362 4.12 4.96 23.08
C GLU A 362 2.82 4.15 22.99
N ILE A 363 2.76 3.24 22.02
CA ILE A 363 1.56 2.47 21.71
C ILE A 363 1.66 1.00 22.15
N ASP A 364 2.83 0.52 22.58
CA ASP A 364 3.05 -0.89 22.92
C ASP A 364 2.24 -1.37 24.16
N ASP A 365 1.93 -0.47 25.07
CA ASP A 365 1.35 -0.80 26.37
C ASP A 365 -0.01 -0.12 26.62
N VAL A 366 -0.75 0.19 25.56
CA VAL A 366 -2.10 0.74 25.68
C VAL A 366 -3.14 -0.39 25.77
N GLU A 367 -4.20 -0.15 26.57
CA GLU A 367 -5.36 -1.03 26.62
C GLU A 367 -6.52 -0.42 25.80
N PRO A 368 -7.07 -1.13 24.79
CA PRO A 368 -8.18 -0.60 23.99
C PRO A 368 -9.48 -0.54 24.79
N VAL A 369 -10.18 0.59 24.70
CA VAL A 369 -11.51 0.78 25.24
C VAL A 369 -12.52 0.63 24.11
N TYR A 370 -13.43 -0.33 24.21
CA TYR A 370 -14.35 -0.67 23.16
C TYR A 370 -15.74 -0.11 23.36
N LYS A 371 -16.35 0.34 22.27
CA LYS A 371 -17.80 0.45 22.13
C LYS A 371 -18.32 -0.79 21.41
N GLU A 372 -19.40 -1.36 21.92
CA GLU A 372 -20.08 -2.52 21.34
C GLU A 372 -21.27 -2.09 20.49
N PHE A 373 -21.47 -2.80 19.39
CA PHE A 373 -22.59 -2.65 18.47
C PHE A 373 -23.25 -3.99 18.30
N LYS A 374 -24.57 -4.01 18.15
CA LYS A 374 -25.31 -5.19 17.75
C LYS A 374 -24.89 -5.58 16.33
N GLY A 375 -24.57 -6.84 16.12
CA GLY A 375 -24.26 -7.36 14.79
C GLY A 375 -25.51 -7.41 13.91
N TRP A 376 -25.32 -7.23 12.63
CA TRP A 376 -26.43 -7.15 11.67
C TRP A 376 -26.88 -8.51 11.14
N LYS A 377 -26.11 -9.55 11.28
CA LYS A 377 -26.44 -10.95 10.89
C LYS A 377 -27.13 -11.09 9.54
N THR A 378 -26.68 -10.36 8.57
CA THR A 378 -27.28 -10.28 7.23
C THR A 378 -26.18 -10.39 6.19
N ASP A 379 -26.28 -11.37 5.30
CA ASP A 379 -25.41 -11.47 4.11
C ASP A 379 -25.70 -10.30 3.18
N MET A 380 -24.76 -9.35 3.13
CA MET A 380 -24.87 -8.14 2.30
C MET A 380 -24.27 -8.31 0.89
N THR A 381 -23.67 -9.44 0.57
CA THR A 381 -22.89 -9.64 -0.67
C THR A 381 -23.70 -9.46 -1.97
N LYS A 382 -25.04 -9.49 -1.89
CA LYS A 382 -25.96 -9.32 -3.02
C LYS A 382 -26.64 -7.95 -3.06
N PHE A 383 -26.32 -7.06 -2.14
CA PHE A 383 -26.93 -5.72 -2.11
C PHE A 383 -26.41 -4.85 -3.25
N THR A 384 -27.24 -3.96 -3.71
CA THR A 384 -26.94 -3.04 -4.83
C THR A 384 -27.10 -1.57 -4.46
N SER A 385 -27.62 -1.28 -3.25
CA SER A 385 -27.88 0.06 -2.74
C SER A 385 -27.73 0.10 -1.23
N GLU A 386 -27.30 1.25 -0.68
CA GLU A 386 -27.23 1.50 0.77
C GLU A 386 -28.61 1.45 1.46
N ASP A 387 -29.71 1.63 0.72
CA ASP A 387 -31.07 1.53 1.27
C ASP A 387 -31.35 0.14 1.83
N GLN A 388 -30.71 -0.90 1.29
CA GLN A 388 -30.87 -2.30 1.70
C GLN A 388 -30.09 -2.63 2.98
N PHE A 389 -29.20 -1.76 3.44
CA PHE A 389 -28.41 -2.02 4.63
C PHE A 389 -29.28 -2.20 5.87
N PRO A 390 -29.00 -3.22 6.72
CA PRO A 390 -29.65 -3.37 8.02
C PRO A 390 -29.41 -2.15 8.89
N GLN A 391 -30.36 -1.86 9.80
CA GLN A 391 -30.26 -0.70 10.67
C GLN A 391 -29.01 -0.76 11.56
N GLU A 392 -28.66 -1.93 12.06
CA GLU A 392 -27.48 -2.16 12.88
C GLU A 392 -26.16 -1.78 12.13
N PHE A 393 -26.10 -2.07 10.85
CA PHE A 393 -24.96 -1.69 10.02
C PHE A 393 -24.95 -0.18 9.71
N LYS A 394 -26.12 0.42 9.47
CA LYS A 394 -26.26 1.88 9.34
C LYS A 394 -25.83 2.61 10.62
N ASP A 395 -26.20 2.10 11.78
CA ASP A 395 -25.79 2.67 13.07
C ASP A 395 -24.28 2.57 13.29
N TYR A 396 -23.66 1.46 12.89
CA TYR A 396 -22.21 1.26 12.93
C TYR A 396 -21.47 2.26 12.03
N ILE A 397 -21.93 2.40 10.78
CA ILE A 397 -21.35 3.37 9.82
C ILE A 397 -21.49 4.80 10.34
N ALA A 398 -22.71 5.19 10.77
CA ALA A 398 -22.98 6.54 11.26
C ALA A 398 -22.09 6.91 12.46
N PHE A 399 -21.87 5.96 13.37
CA PHE A 399 -20.96 6.19 14.49
C PHE A 399 -19.51 6.37 14.05
N ILE A 400 -19.03 5.59 13.07
CA ILE A 400 -17.67 5.74 12.53
C ILE A 400 -17.51 7.11 11.88
N GLU A 401 -18.47 7.51 11.04
CA GLU A 401 -18.47 8.82 10.37
C GLU A 401 -18.46 9.98 11.37
N GLU A 402 -19.26 9.88 12.44
CA GLU A 402 -19.29 10.88 13.52
C GLU A 402 -17.95 10.94 14.27
N PHE A 403 -17.37 9.77 14.62
CA PHE A 403 -16.12 9.70 15.38
C PHE A 403 -14.92 10.20 14.57
N LEU A 404 -14.88 9.88 13.27
CA LEU A 404 -13.79 10.27 12.36
C LEU A 404 -14.04 11.62 11.67
N GLU A 405 -15.20 12.24 11.89
CA GLU A 405 -15.63 13.51 11.26
C GLU A 405 -15.50 13.47 9.72
N THR A 406 -15.62 12.28 9.12
CA THR A 406 -15.40 12.06 7.69
C THR A 406 -16.38 11.03 7.15
N LYS A 407 -17.00 11.33 5.99
CA LYS A 407 -18.01 10.49 5.36
C LYS A 407 -17.39 9.24 4.73
N ILE A 408 -18.06 8.10 4.87
CA ILE A 408 -17.78 6.87 4.13
C ILE A 408 -18.57 6.91 2.83
N GLY A 409 -17.91 7.22 1.71
CA GLY A 409 -18.55 7.34 0.39
C GLY A 409 -18.67 6.01 -0.36
N ILE A 410 -17.80 5.06 -0.07
CA ILE A 410 -17.80 3.74 -0.75
C ILE A 410 -17.69 2.63 0.28
N ILE A 411 -18.49 1.56 0.09
CA ILE A 411 -18.48 0.37 0.93
C ILE A 411 -18.33 -0.87 0.06
N SER A 412 -17.31 -1.67 0.34
CA SER A 412 -17.12 -2.98 -0.26
C SER A 412 -17.79 -4.05 0.61
N ILE A 413 -18.69 -4.80 -0.02
CA ILE A 413 -19.54 -5.85 0.59
C ILE A 413 -19.20 -7.25 0.10
N GLY A 414 -18.01 -7.45 -0.47
CA GLY A 414 -17.51 -8.73 -0.96
C GLY A 414 -16.24 -8.57 -1.80
N PRO A 415 -15.62 -9.64 -2.29
CA PRO A 415 -14.34 -9.59 -2.99
C PRO A 415 -14.44 -9.06 -4.43
N ASP A 416 -15.53 -9.32 -5.14
CA ASP A 416 -15.68 -8.93 -6.54
C ASP A 416 -15.83 -7.41 -6.72
N ARG A 417 -15.37 -6.90 -7.86
CA ARG A 417 -15.51 -5.49 -8.30
C ARG A 417 -16.95 -4.99 -8.18
N ALA A 418 -17.91 -5.79 -8.61
CA ALA A 418 -19.34 -5.43 -8.60
C ALA A 418 -19.92 -5.32 -7.18
N GLN A 419 -19.29 -5.94 -6.18
CA GLN A 419 -19.72 -5.90 -4.79
C GLN A 419 -19.17 -4.63 -4.10
N THR A 420 -19.50 -3.48 -4.70
CA THR A 420 -19.07 -2.16 -4.22
C THR A 420 -20.25 -1.20 -4.31
N ILE A 421 -20.64 -0.64 -3.18
CA ILE A 421 -21.74 0.32 -3.08
C ILE A 421 -21.18 1.72 -2.94
N VAL A 422 -21.52 2.60 -3.88
CA VAL A 422 -21.23 4.04 -3.79
C VAL A 422 -22.43 4.69 -3.11
N ARG A 423 -22.18 5.34 -1.97
CA ARG A 423 -23.20 6.04 -1.18
C ARG A 423 -23.46 7.45 -1.72
N LYS A 424 -24.66 7.96 -1.48
CA LYS A 424 -25.11 9.29 -1.95
C LYS A 424 -24.83 10.40 -0.93
#